data_18e82b6a2e4aa1d62db24a5d902a32dc
#
_entry.id   18e82b6a2e4aa1d62db24a5d902a32dc
#
_cell.length_a   1.000
_cell.length_b   1.000
_cell.length_c   1.000
_cell.angle_alpha   90.00
_cell.angle_beta   90.00
_cell.angle_gamma   90.00
#
_symmetry.space_group_name_H-M   'P 1'
#
loop_
_entity.id
_entity.type
_entity.pdbx_description
1 polymer ?
#
loop_
_entity_poly.entity_id
_entity_poly.type
_entity_poly.pdbx_seq_one_letter_code
_entity_poly.pdbx_strand_id
1 'polypeptide(L)'
;MDITELLAFAVKNKASDLHLSAGLPPLIRVHGDIRRINLPPMEHEDVHAMVYDIMSDSQRKMYEEFLECDFSFAVPNLARFRVNAFNQQRGAAAAFRTIPSKVLSLEELNAPKVFADLTDRPRGLILVTGPTGSGKSTTLAAMVNHVNENEFGHILTIEDPVEFLHESKKCLINQRELGPHTLSFPNALRAALREDPDYILVGEMRDLETIRLAMTAAETGHLVFATLHTSSAAKTVDRIIDVFPAAEKDMVRAMLSESLVAVISQTLLKTKDGQGRVAAHEIMIGTPAIRNLIRENKVAQMYSSIQTGQSLGMQTLDQCLVDLVRRNVISAAEARMRAVNKETFGAA
;
A
#
# COMPACT_ATOMS: atom_id res chain seq x y z
N MET A 1 -19.34 -4.87 28.31
CA MET A 1 -18.59 -5.62 27.26
C MET A 1 -17.32 -4.82 26.98
N ASP A 2 -16.19 -5.49 26.95
CA ASP A 2 -14.90 -4.86 26.69
C ASP A 2 -14.66 -4.74 25.18
N ILE A 3 -13.94 -3.71 24.76
CA ILE A 3 -13.56 -3.51 23.35
C ILE A 3 -12.77 -4.71 22.81
N THR A 4 -11.93 -5.33 23.63
CA THR A 4 -11.14 -6.51 23.27
C THR A 4 -12.00 -7.71 22.88
N GLU A 5 -13.14 -7.92 23.55
CA GLU A 5 -14.08 -8.99 23.22
C GLU A 5 -14.74 -8.76 21.85
N LEU A 6 -15.12 -7.51 21.55
CA LEU A 6 -15.70 -7.14 20.26
C LEU A 6 -14.68 -7.29 19.11
N LEU A 7 -13.44 -6.91 19.36
CA LEU A 7 -12.35 -7.07 18.38
C LEU A 7 -12.03 -8.56 18.16
N ALA A 8 -11.99 -9.37 19.22
CA ALA A 8 -11.82 -10.81 19.11
C ALA A 8 -12.95 -11.46 18.30
N PHE A 9 -14.19 -11.03 18.54
CA PHE A 9 -15.35 -11.48 17.77
C PHE A 9 -15.21 -11.10 16.27
N ALA A 10 -14.80 -9.85 15.97
CA ALA A 10 -14.58 -9.39 14.61
C ALA A 10 -13.50 -10.23 13.89
N VAL A 11 -12.35 -10.45 14.52
CA VAL A 11 -11.26 -11.28 13.98
C VAL A 11 -11.72 -12.73 13.75
N LYS A 12 -12.41 -13.33 14.70
CA LYS A 12 -12.96 -14.71 14.60
C LYS A 12 -13.90 -14.85 13.40
N ASN A 13 -14.69 -13.81 13.11
CA ASN A 13 -15.63 -13.78 11.98
C ASN A 13 -14.98 -13.30 10.67
N LYS A 14 -13.65 -13.15 10.63
CA LYS A 14 -12.89 -12.64 9.46
C LYS A 14 -13.42 -11.29 8.95
N ALA A 15 -13.87 -10.44 9.88
CA ALA A 15 -14.31 -9.10 9.55
C ALA A 15 -13.11 -8.23 9.17
N SER A 16 -13.27 -7.43 8.14
CA SER A 16 -12.29 -6.40 7.77
C SER A 16 -12.33 -5.20 8.71
N ASP A 17 -13.53 -4.86 9.18
CA ASP A 17 -13.74 -3.70 10.06
C ASP A 17 -14.79 -4.02 11.14
N LEU A 18 -14.59 -3.45 12.35
CA LEU A 18 -15.59 -3.31 13.40
C LEU A 18 -16.00 -1.84 13.44
N HIS A 19 -17.29 -1.57 13.53
CA HIS A 19 -17.83 -0.22 13.69
C HIS A 19 -18.61 -0.12 15.00
N LEU A 20 -18.24 0.86 15.80
CA LEU A 20 -19.00 1.30 16.98
C LEU A 20 -19.63 2.66 16.68
N SER A 21 -20.89 2.84 17.01
CA SER A 21 -21.60 4.10 16.79
C SER A 21 -22.71 4.26 17.83
N ALA A 22 -22.69 5.33 18.58
CA ALA A 22 -23.71 5.64 19.56
C ALA A 22 -25.14 5.52 18.94
N GLY A 23 -26.04 4.89 19.67
CA GLY A 23 -27.42 4.62 19.25
C GLY A 23 -27.59 3.37 18.38
N LEU A 24 -26.55 2.61 18.11
CA LEU A 24 -26.59 1.38 17.31
C LEU A 24 -25.86 0.23 18.01
N PRO A 25 -26.30 -1.05 17.76
CA PRO A 25 -25.48 -2.19 18.11
C PRO A 25 -24.12 -2.12 17.40
N PRO A 26 -23.07 -2.76 17.92
CA PRO A 26 -21.82 -2.94 17.19
C PRO A 26 -22.07 -3.60 15.84
N LEU A 27 -21.31 -3.19 14.80
CA LEU A 27 -21.42 -3.73 13.45
C LEU A 27 -20.05 -4.22 12.97
N ILE A 28 -20.05 -5.26 12.17
CA ILE A 28 -18.85 -5.78 11.52
C ILE A 28 -19.02 -5.77 10.00
N ARG A 29 -17.92 -5.53 9.29
CA ARG A 29 -17.88 -5.67 7.83
C ARG A 29 -17.28 -7.02 7.45
N VAL A 30 -18.08 -7.88 6.81
CA VAL A 30 -17.64 -9.21 6.35
C VAL A 30 -17.93 -9.32 4.86
N HIS A 31 -16.92 -9.64 4.07
CA HIS A 31 -17.00 -9.72 2.59
C HIS A 31 -17.57 -8.46 1.91
N GLY A 32 -17.36 -7.29 2.51
CA GLY A 32 -17.86 -6.00 2.03
C GLY A 32 -19.19 -5.55 2.63
N ASP A 33 -19.99 -6.46 3.19
CA ASP A 33 -21.29 -6.16 3.78
C ASP A 33 -21.19 -5.80 5.26
N ILE A 34 -21.89 -4.75 5.68
CA ILE A 34 -22.04 -4.38 7.09
C ILE A 34 -23.16 -5.20 7.72
N ARG A 35 -22.85 -5.88 8.83
CA ARG A 35 -23.79 -6.72 9.58
C ARG A 35 -23.81 -6.30 11.05
N ARG A 36 -24.99 -6.23 11.64
CA ARG A 36 -25.16 -5.97 13.07
C ARG A 36 -24.77 -7.21 13.89
N ILE A 37 -24.06 -6.99 14.98
CA ILE A 37 -23.87 -8.01 16.01
C ILE A 37 -25.17 -8.04 16.84
N ASN A 38 -25.59 -9.21 17.27
CA ASN A 38 -26.79 -9.36 18.09
C ASN A 38 -26.53 -8.95 19.55
N LEU A 39 -26.41 -7.65 19.75
CA LEU A 39 -26.18 -6.98 21.02
C LEU A 39 -27.10 -5.75 21.11
N PRO A 40 -27.35 -5.21 22.32
CA PRO A 40 -28.12 -3.98 22.45
C PRO A 40 -27.40 -2.80 21.80
N PRO A 41 -28.15 -1.75 21.40
CA PRO A 41 -27.55 -0.48 21.03
C PRO A 41 -26.66 0.08 22.13
N MET A 42 -25.55 0.70 21.75
CA MET A 42 -24.60 1.31 22.67
C MET A 42 -24.91 2.79 22.86
N GLU A 43 -24.83 3.29 24.09
CA GLU A 43 -24.97 4.70 24.36
C GLU A 43 -23.65 5.45 24.06
N HIS A 44 -23.74 6.80 24.01
CA HIS A 44 -22.56 7.64 23.76
C HIS A 44 -21.43 7.36 24.74
N GLU A 45 -21.76 7.27 26.02
CA GLU A 45 -20.85 7.05 27.12
C GLU A 45 -20.09 5.72 26.99
N ASP A 46 -20.78 4.66 26.55
CA ASP A 46 -20.18 3.34 26.35
C ASP A 46 -19.18 3.36 25.22
N VAL A 47 -19.55 3.93 24.05
CA VAL A 47 -18.64 4.03 22.89
C VAL A 47 -17.45 4.92 23.22
N HIS A 48 -17.70 6.07 23.86
CA HIS A 48 -16.65 7.00 24.27
C HIS A 48 -15.64 6.33 25.22
N ALA A 49 -16.13 5.66 26.25
CA ALA A 49 -15.27 4.97 27.23
C ALA A 49 -14.41 3.89 26.56
N MET A 50 -14.99 3.05 25.72
CA MET A 50 -14.26 1.98 25.00
C MET A 50 -13.15 2.53 24.10
N VAL A 51 -13.41 3.64 23.42
CA VAL A 51 -12.43 4.27 22.53
C VAL A 51 -11.36 4.99 23.35
N TYR A 52 -11.76 5.66 24.42
CA TYR A 52 -10.86 6.41 25.28
C TYR A 52 -9.88 5.51 26.05
N ASP A 53 -10.31 4.30 26.42
CA ASP A 53 -9.49 3.32 27.15
C ASP A 53 -8.29 2.82 26.34
N ILE A 54 -8.41 2.80 25.02
CA ILE A 54 -7.32 2.35 24.13
C ILE A 54 -6.43 3.48 23.62
N MET A 55 -6.75 4.75 23.96
CA MET A 55 -5.99 5.92 23.56
C MET A 55 -4.89 6.27 24.57
N SER A 56 -3.73 6.68 24.05
CA SER A 56 -2.70 7.37 24.85
C SER A 56 -3.16 8.77 25.25
N ASP A 57 -2.49 9.38 26.25
CA ASP A 57 -2.85 10.73 26.71
C ASP A 57 -2.75 11.79 25.61
N SER A 58 -1.81 11.65 24.67
CA SER A 58 -1.69 12.55 23.51
C SER A 58 -2.84 12.37 22.52
N GLN A 59 -3.27 11.13 22.30
CA GLN A 59 -4.41 10.81 21.42
C GLN A 59 -5.74 11.29 22.04
N ARG A 60 -5.90 11.16 23.36
CA ARG A 60 -7.05 11.70 24.09
C ARG A 60 -7.17 13.20 23.91
N LYS A 61 -6.07 13.94 24.11
CA LYS A 61 -6.03 15.39 23.89
C LYS A 61 -6.39 15.77 22.47
N MET A 62 -5.86 15.05 21.48
CA MET A 62 -6.17 15.26 20.06
C MET A 62 -7.67 15.02 19.79
N TYR A 63 -8.22 13.93 20.33
CA TYR A 63 -9.65 13.61 20.16
C TYR A 63 -10.57 14.64 20.80
N GLU A 64 -10.20 15.18 21.99
CA GLU A 64 -10.95 16.24 22.66
C GLU A 64 -10.88 17.58 21.91
N GLU A 65 -9.71 17.90 21.32
CA GLU A 65 -9.49 19.17 20.61
C GLU A 65 -10.09 19.17 19.21
N PHE A 66 -9.90 18.10 18.44
CA PHE A 66 -10.27 18.03 17.02
C PHE A 66 -11.55 17.23 16.77
N LEU A 67 -12.13 16.58 17.77
CA LEU A 67 -13.32 15.72 17.71
C LEU A 67 -13.15 14.49 16.82
N GLU A 68 -11.91 14.21 16.40
CA GLU A 68 -11.51 13.03 15.62
C GLU A 68 -10.05 12.68 15.92
N CYS A 69 -9.72 11.39 15.82
CA CYS A 69 -8.36 10.90 16.03
C CYS A 69 -8.11 9.61 15.25
N ASP A 70 -7.05 9.60 14.45
CA ASP A 70 -6.52 8.40 13.80
C ASP A 70 -5.35 7.84 14.62
N PHE A 71 -5.37 6.54 14.89
CA PHE A 71 -4.27 5.87 15.57
C PHE A 71 -4.26 4.37 15.29
N SER A 72 -3.20 3.70 15.70
CA SER A 72 -3.15 2.24 15.67
C SER A 72 -2.82 1.70 17.05
N PHE A 73 -3.31 0.51 17.37
CA PHE A 73 -2.95 -0.21 18.58
C PHE A 73 -2.96 -1.71 18.33
N ALA A 74 -2.27 -2.45 19.18
CA ALA A 74 -2.19 -3.90 19.12
C ALA A 74 -2.85 -4.53 20.35
N VAL A 75 -3.65 -5.57 20.10
CA VAL A 75 -4.13 -6.47 21.17
C VAL A 75 -3.21 -7.70 21.17
N PRO A 76 -2.46 -7.94 22.24
CA PRO A 76 -1.55 -9.09 22.33
C PRO A 76 -2.24 -10.40 21.96
N ASN A 77 -1.59 -11.23 21.17
CA ASN A 77 -2.09 -12.54 20.71
C ASN A 77 -3.39 -12.50 19.87
N LEU A 78 -3.86 -11.32 19.47
CA LEU A 78 -5.07 -11.19 18.64
C LEU A 78 -4.75 -10.59 17.27
N ALA A 79 -4.55 -9.28 17.22
CA ALA A 79 -4.25 -8.54 15.99
C ALA A 79 -3.83 -7.12 16.30
N ARG A 80 -3.34 -6.41 15.27
CA ARG A 80 -3.20 -4.95 15.27
C ARG A 80 -4.41 -4.34 14.57
N PHE A 81 -4.80 -3.15 15.01
CA PHE A 81 -5.95 -2.42 14.48
C PHE A 81 -5.56 -0.97 14.17
N ARG A 82 -6.02 -0.48 13.02
CA ARG A 82 -6.09 0.94 12.73
C ARG A 82 -7.45 1.44 13.16
N VAL A 83 -7.48 2.52 13.92
CA VAL A 83 -8.69 3.09 14.48
C VAL A 83 -8.85 4.52 13.98
N ASN A 84 -10.03 4.84 13.50
CA ASN A 84 -10.50 6.21 13.33
C ASN A 84 -11.64 6.43 14.32
N ALA A 85 -11.41 7.26 15.33
CA ALA A 85 -12.41 7.69 16.30
C ALA A 85 -12.92 9.08 15.92
N PHE A 86 -14.22 9.31 16.00
CA PHE A 86 -14.84 10.59 15.62
C PHE A 86 -16.16 10.81 16.34
N ASN A 87 -16.60 12.07 16.40
CA ASN A 87 -17.93 12.42 16.89
C ASN A 87 -18.90 12.60 15.73
N GLN A 88 -20.15 12.16 15.93
CA GLN A 88 -21.25 12.31 15.00
C GLN A 88 -22.53 12.71 15.77
N GLN A 89 -23.64 12.99 15.09
CA GLN A 89 -24.86 13.56 15.67
C GLN A 89 -25.37 12.83 16.95
N ARG A 90 -25.27 11.51 17.01
CA ARG A 90 -25.73 10.71 18.15
C ARG A 90 -24.67 10.55 19.25
N GLY A 91 -23.45 11.02 19.04
CA GLY A 91 -22.32 10.90 19.97
C GLY A 91 -21.09 10.27 19.36
N ALA A 92 -20.29 9.59 20.17
CA ALA A 92 -19.04 8.97 19.75
C ALA A 92 -19.26 7.82 18.75
N ALA A 93 -18.30 7.68 17.84
CA ALA A 93 -18.21 6.58 16.89
C ALA A 93 -16.75 6.20 16.65
N ALA A 94 -16.50 4.96 16.24
CA ALA A 94 -15.18 4.51 15.84
C ALA A 94 -15.26 3.40 14.79
N ALA A 95 -14.32 3.42 13.87
CA ALA A 95 -14.08 2.35 12.91
C ALA A 95 -12.72 1.70 13.21
N PHE A 96 -12.72 0.38 13.42
CA PHE A 96 -11.54 -0.42 13.68
C PHE A 96 -11.27 -1.31 12.49
N ARG A 97 -10.19 -1.08 11.77
CA ARG A 97 -9.74 -1.94 10.69
C ARG A 97 -8.75 -2.95 11.19
N THR A 98 -9.03 -4.23 10.98
CA THR A 98 -8.09 -5.30 11.30
C THR A 98 -6.90 -5.26 10.36
N ILE A 99 -5.69 -5.18 10.92
CA ILE A 99 -4.44 -5.27 10.18
C ILE A 99 -4.00 -6.73 10.18
N PRO A 100 -3.77 -7.35 9.00
CA PRO A 100 -3.33 -8.73 8.92
C PRO A 100 -2.01 -8.93 9.68
N SER A 101 -1.95 -9.95 10.52
CA SER A 101 -0.72 -10.29 11.27
C SER A 101 0.28 -11.10 10.44
N LYS A 102 -0.19 -11.79 9.39
CA LYS A 102 0.66 -12.61 8.54
C LYS A 102 1.10 -11.84 7.30
N VAL A 103 2.40 -11.74 7.11
CA VAL A 103 2.99 -11.30 5.84
C VAL A 103 3.01 -12.50 4.89
N LEU A 104 2.38 -12.37 3.73
CA LEU A 104 2.38 -13.39 2.69
C LEU A 104 3.69 -13.36 1.89
N SER A 105 4.15 -14.51 1.43
CA SER A 105 5.30 -14.57 0.51
C SER A 105 4.90 -14.18 -0.91
N LEU A 106 5.88 -13.92 -1.78
CA LEU A 106 5.63 -13.67 -3.20
C LEU A 106 4.97 -14.88 -3.89
N GLU A 107 5.32 -16.09 -3.47
CA GLU A 107 4.73 -17.35 -3.97
C GLU A 107 3.26 -17.48 -3.52
N GLU A 108 2.96 -17.21 -2.25
CA GLU A 108 1.58 -17.24 -1.72
C GLU A 108 0.68 -16.23 -2.42
N LEU A 109 1.24 -15.09 -2.88
CA LEU A 109 0.54 -14.08 -3.66
C LEU A 109 0.42 -14.44 -5.14
N ASN A 110 1.06 -15.52 -5.61
CA ASN A 110 1.23 -15.82 -7.03
C ASN A 110 1.80 -14.62 -7.80
N ALA A 111 2.73 -13.90 -7.19
CA ALA A 111 3.34 -12.72 -7.77
C ALA A 111 4.21 -13.09 -8.98
N PRO A 112 4.30 -12.21 -10.00
CA PRO A 112 5.24 -12.40 -11.10
C PRO A 112 6.68 -12.59 -10.61
N LYS A 113 7.42 -13.54 -11.19
CA LYS A 113 8.80 -13.85 -10.78
C LYS A 113 9.72 -12.64 -10.80
N VAL A 114 9.48 -11.71 -11.70
CA VAL A 114 10.25 -10.47 -11.80
C VAL A 114 10.22 -9.64 -10.51
N PHE A 115 9.25 -9.81 -9.62
CA PHE A 115 9.22 -9.08 -8.34
C PHE A 115 10.40 -9.47 -7.45
N ALA A 116 10.75 -10.76 -7.40
CA ALA A 116 11.96 -11.20 -6.71
C ALA A 116 13.22 -10.61 -7.37
N ASP A 117 13.35 -10.71 -8.69
CA ASP A 117 14.50 -10.18 -9.44
C ASP A 117 14.69 -8.66 -9.26
N LEU A 118 13.60 -7.92 -9.06
CA LEU A 118 13.65 -6.48 -8.79
C LEU A 118 14.24 -6.18 -7.41
N THR A 119 14.04 -7.04 -6.42
CA THR A 119 14.59 -6.86 -5.07
C THR A 119 16.09 -7.12 -4.98
N ASP A 120 16.69 -7.79 -5.96
CA ASP A 120 18.12 -8.06 -6.04
C ASP A 120 18.93 -6.87 -6.59
N ARG A 121 18.24 -5.78 -6.95
CA ARG A 121 18.92 -4.57 -7.43
C ARG A 121 19.65 -3.88 -6.28
N PRO A 122 20.90 -3.44 -6.49
CA PRO A 122 21.71 -2.85 -5.42
C PRO A 122 21.19 -1.47 -4.99
N ARG A 123 20.49 -0.76 -5.88
CA ARG A 123 19.93 0.58 -5.65
C ARG A 123 18.87 0.92 -6.70
N GLY A 124 18.12 1.96 -6.44
CA GLY A 124 17.14 2.54 -7.34
C GLY A 124 15.76 2.64 -6.71
N LEU A 125 14.78 3.02 -7.50
CA LEU A 125 13.42 3.28 -7.06
C LEU A 125 12.45 2.27 -7.66
N ILE A 126 11.76 1.52 -6.80
CA ILE A 126 10.67 0.61 -7.18
C ILE A 126 9.36 1.20 -6.67
N LEU A 127 8.43 1.44 -7.58
CA LEU A 127 7.13 2.02 -7.28
C LEU A 127 6.02 0.99 -7.42
N VAL A 128 5.22 0.82 -6.37
CA VAL A 128 3.99 0.03 -6.41
C VAL A 128 2.81 0.98 -6.35
N THR A 129 2.00 1.01 -7.40
CA THR A 129 0.95 2.00 -7.57
C THR A 129 -0.42 1.36 -7.78
N GLY A 130 -1.47 2.13 -7.65
CA GLY A 130 -2.84 1.69 -7.80
C GLY A 130 -3.78 2.40 -6.83
N PRO A 131 -5.09 2.27 -7.02
CA PRO A 131 -6.08 2.88 -6.13
C PRO A 131 -6.00 2.33 -4.71
N THR A 132 -6.66 3.00 -3.77
CA THR A 132 -6.82 2.50 -2.41
C THR A 132 -7.50 1.12 -2.44
N GLY A 133 -6.97 0.19 -1.65
CA GLY A 133 -7.49 -1.18 -1.60
C GLY A 133 -7.05 -2.09 -2.77
N SER A 134 -6.11 -1.67 -3.62
CA SER A 134 -5.55 -2.51 -4.69
C SER A 134 -4.51 -3.53 -4.23
N GLY A 135 -4.16 -3.57 -2.94
CA GLY A 135 -3.21 -4.53 -2.37
C GLY A 135 -1.74 -4.09 -2.43
N LYS A 136 -1.45 -2.80 -2.63
CA LYS A 136 -0.07 -2.27 -2.68
C LYS A 136 0.76 -2.66 -1.46
N SER A 137 0.23 -2.42 -0.27
CA SER A 137 0.91 -2.72 1.00
C SER A 137 1.19 -4.21 1.16
N THR A 138 0.26 -5.07 0.72
CA THR A 138 0.46 -6.52 0.73
C THR A 138 1.60 -6.95 -0.19
N THR A 139 1.64 -6.39 -1.40
CA THR A 139 2.71 -6.66 -2.38
C THR A 139 4.06 -6.16 -1.87
N LEU A 140 4.12 -4.94 -1.34
CA LEU A 140 5.35 -4.39 -0.76
C LEU A 140 5.81 -5.19 0.46
N ALA A 141 4.90 -5.59 1.35
CA ALA A 141 5.24 -6.42 2.49
C ALA A 141 5.83 -7.77 2.05
N ALA A 142 5.30 -8.38 0.99
CA ALA A 142 5.86 -9.61 0.42
C ALA A 142 7.25 -9.40 -0.18
N MET A 143 7.49 -8.28 -0.89
CA MET A 143 8.81 -7.94 -1.42
C MET A 143 9.82 -7.68 -0.30
N VAL A 144 9.44 -6.92 0.73
CA VAL A 144 10.25 -6.68 1.93
C VAL A 144 10.57 -7.98 2.65
N ASN A 145 9.57 -8.86 2.82
CA ASN A 145 9.79 -10.17 3.43
C ASN A 145 10.75 -11.05 2.61
N HIS A 146 10.66 -10.98 1.27
CA HIS A 146 11.58 -11.69 0.39
C HIS A 146 13.04 -11.23 0.61
N VAL A 147 13.27 -9.92 0.68
CA VAL A 147 14.60 -9.36 1.02
C VAL A 147 15.04 -9.83 2.42
N ASN A 148 14.16 -9.72 3.42
CA ASN A 148 14.43 -10.11 4.80
C ASN A 148 14.81 -11.60 4.98
N GLU A 149 14.32 -12.46 4.10
CA GLU A 149 14.63 -13.91 4.12
C GLU A 149 15.91 -14.26 3.36
N ASN A 150 16.31 -13.46 2.38
CA ASN A 150 17.38 -13.81 1.46
C ASN A 150 18.66 -12.99 1.65
N GLU A 151 18.54 -11.71 2.06
CA GLU A 151 19.65 -10.77 2.14
C GLU A 151 20.06 -10.46 3.60
N PHE A 152 21.32 -10.07 3.78
CA PHE A 152 21.87 -9.58 5.04
C PHE A 152 22.04 -8.07 4.94
N GLY A 153 21.06 -7.31 5.41
CA GLY A 153 21.05 -5.85 5.29
C GLY A 153 20.18 -5.18 6.33
N HIS A 154 20.03 -3.87 6.21
CA HIS A 154 19.16 -3.07 7.05
C HIS A 154 18.00 -2.52 6.23
N ILE A 155 16.79 -2.88 6.61
CA ILE A 155 15.54 -2.38 6.03
C ILE A 155 14.94 -1.33 6.97
N LEU A 156 14.77 -0.13 6.49
CA LEU A 156 14.09 0.95 7.20
C LEU A 156 12.77 1.28 6.53
N THR A 157 11.68 1.29 7.28
CA THR A 157 10.37 1.71 6.76
C THR A 157 9.88 2.99 7.41
N ILE A 158 9.18 3.83 6.63
CA ILE A 158 8.52 5.05 7.07
C ILE A 158 7.08 4.98 6.55
N GLU A 159 6.12 4.85 7.45
CA GLU A 159 4.74 4.50 7.11
C GLU A 159 3.71 5.35 7.88
N ASP A 160 2.49 5.43 7.36
CA ASP A 160 1.38 6.18 7.99
C ASP A 160 0.03 5.45 7.79
N PRO A 161 -0.32 4.52 8.67
CA PRO A 161 0.49 3.83 9.71
C PRO A 161 1.26 2.62 9.15
N VAL A 162 2.02 1.94 10.02
CA VAL A 162 2.61 0.63 9.72
C VAL A 162 1.48 -0.39 9.52
N GLU A 163 1.39 -0.96 8.31
CA GLU A 163 0.33 -1.92 7.97
C GLU A 163 0.72 -3.38 8.23
N PHE A 164 2.00 -3.73 8.12
CA PHE A 164 2.50 -5.07 8.40
C PHE A 164 3.69 -5.00 9.34
N LEU A 165 3.68 -5.79 10.40
CA LEU A 165 4.84 -5.93 11.27
C LEU A 165 5.77 -7.01 10.72
N HIS A 166 7.03 -6.64 10.55
CA HIS A 166 8.08 -7.56 10.12
C HIS A 166 8.98 -7.93 11.29
N GLU A 167 9.17 -9.22 11.49
CA GLU A 167 10.24 -9.71 12.37
C GLU A 167 11.56 -9.67 11.61
N SER A 168 12.62 -9.21 12.26
CA SER A 168 13.97 -9.29 11.70
C SER A 168 14.39 -10.75 11.57
N LYS A 169 14.73 -11.18 10.34
CA LYS A 169 15.21 -12.52 10.01
C LYS A 169 16.72 -12.44 9.70
N LYS A 170 17.09 -12.38 8.41
CA LYS A 170 18.45 -12.10 8.00
C LYS A 170 18.76 -10.60 8.01
N CYS A 171 17.76 -9.77 7.72
CA CYS A 171 17.90 -8.31 7.82
C CYS A 171 17.57 -7.80 9.22
N LEU A 172 18.22 -6.69 9.60
CA LEU A 172 17.69 -5.80 10.62
C LEU A 172 16.53 -5.02 10.02
N ILE A 173 15.37 -4.99 10.70
CA ILE A 173 14.22 -4.19 10.26
C ILE A 173 13.85 -3.17 11.32
N ASN A 174 13.83 -1.90 10.94
CA ASN A 174 13.32 -0.79 11.74
C ASN A 174 12.14 -0.15 11.04
N GLN A 175 10.97 -0.19 11.68
CA GLN A 175 9.73 0.38 11.14
C GLN A 175 9.35 1.64 11.91
N ARG A 176 9.24 2.76 11.21
CA ARG A 176 8.91 4.07 11.79
C ARG A 176 7.52 4.50 11.31
N GLU A 177 6.65 4.77 12.24
CA GLU A 177 5.29 5.24 12.00
C GLU A 177 5.21 6.76 12.20
N LEU A 178 4.52 7.46 11.31
CA LEU A 178 4.22 8.89 11.46
C LEU A 178 3.39 9.13 12.72
N GLY A 179 3.75 10.13 13.48
CA GLY A 179 3.18 10.45 14.79
C GLY A 179 3.97 9.81 15.93
N PRO A 180 3.86 8.50 16.15
CA PRO A 180 4.56 7.83 17.27
C PRO A 180 6.09 7.83 17.17
N HIS A 181 6.66 7.71 15.97
CA HIS A 181 8.09 7.47 15.79
C HIS A 181 8.80 8.55 14.97
N THR A 182 8.07 9.38 14.27
CA THR A 182 8.59 10.54 13.52
C THR A 182 7.50 11.57 13.31
N LEU A 183 7.87 12.83 13.20
CA LEU A 183 6.92 13.94 13.03
C LEU A 183 6.59 14.25 11.58
N SER A 184 7.40 13.78 10.62
CA SER A 184 7.14 13.94 9.18
C SER A 184 7.92 12.94 8.34
N PHE A 185 7.40 12.60 7.17
CA PHE A 185 8.12 11.79 6.17
C PHE A 185 9.45 12.40 5.75
N PRO A 186 9.53 13.70 5.39
CA PRO A 186 10.80 14.31 5.02
C PRO A 186 11.85 14.23 6.12
N ASN A 187 11.50 14.47 7.37
CA ASN A 187 12.45 14.38 8.49
C ASN A 187 12.96 12.95 8.68
N ALA A 188 12.06 11.97 8.61
CA ALA A 188 12.44 10.56 8.71
C ALA A 188 13.37 10.14 7.56
N LEU A 189 13.09 10.55 6.32
CA LEU A 189 13.94 10.25 5.16
C LEU A 189 15.31 10.92 5.25
N ARG A 190 15.40 12.18 5.70
CA ARG A 190 16.70 12.83 5.93
C ARG A 190 17.51 12.12 7.00
N ALA A 191 16.86 11.64 8.06
CA ALA A 191 17.51 10.86 9.11
C ALA A 191 17.95 9.49 8.58
N ALA A 192 17.11 8.83 7.78
CA ALA A 192 17.35 7.52 7.18
C ALA A 192 18.71 7.44 6.48
N LEU A 193 19.12 8.46 5.75
CA LEU A 193 20.42 8.51 5.06
C LEU A 193 21.63 8.43 5.99
N ARG A 194 21.45 8.53 7.31
CA ARG A 194 22.49 8.40 8.35
C ARG A 194 22.24 7.24 9.30
N GLU A 195 21.23 6.42 9.03
CA GLU A 195 20.86 5.26 9.83
C GLU A 195 21.39 3.94 9.23
N ASP A 196 22.26 4.03 8.22
CA ASP A 196 22.91 2.92 7.53
C ASP A 196 21.92 1.89 6.93
N PRO A 197 20.87 2.31 6.21
CA PRO A 197 19.98 1.38 5.55
C PRO A 197 20.52 0.94 4.20
N ASP A 198 20.24 -0.30 3.81
CA ASP A 198 20.39 -0.79 2.43
C ASP A 198 19.08 -0.63 1.66
N TYR A 199 17.98 -0.83 2.36
CA TYR A 199 16.61 -0.79 1.81
C TYR A 199 15.76 0.22 2.57
N ILE A 200 15.03 1.07 1.85
CA ILE A 200 14.13 2.05 2.43
C ILE A 200 12.73 1.86 1.84
N LEU A 201 11.71 1.67 2.70
CA LEU A 201 10.32 1.70 2.28
C LEU A 201 9.69 3.02 2.70
N VAL A 202 9.16 3.76 1.73
CA VAL A 202 8.35 4.96 1.92
C VAL A 202 6.90 4.61 1.68
N GLY A 203 6.11 4.58 2.73
CA GLY A 203 4.71 4.11 2.67
C GLY A 203 3.89 4.80 1.60
N GLU A 204 4.01 6.11 1.47
CA GLU A 204 3.39 6.90 0.39
C GLU A 204 4.17 8.19 0.09
N MET A 205 4.35 8.48 -1.19
CA MET A 205 4.95 9.73 -1.67
C MET A 205 3.85 10.73 -2.03
N ARG A 206 3.49 11.62 -1.10
CA ARG A 206 2.40 12.60 -1.28
C ARG A 206 2.86 13.98 -1.71
N ASP A 207 4.05 14.38 -1.28
CA ASP A 207 4.57 15.73 -1.44
C ASP A 207 5.91 15.76 -2.19
N LEU A 208 6.22 16.94 -2.73
CA LEU A 208 7.43 17.19 -3.51
C LEU A 208 8.70 16.85 -2.74
N GLU A 209 8.77 17.20 -1.46
CA GLU A 209 9.97 17.00 -0.66
C GLU A 209 10.24 15.51 -0.40
N THR A 210 9.19 14.73 -0.05
CA THR A 210 9.27 13.29 0.10
C THR A 210 9.73 12.62 -1.20
N ILE A 211 9.16 13.02 -2.35
CA ILE A 211 9.55 12.49 -3.67
C ILE A 211 11.01 12.79 -3.98
N ARG A 212 11.46 14.02 -3.75
CA ARG A 212 12.86 14.44 -3.98
C ARG A 212 13.83 13.61 -3.13
N LEU A 213 13.54 13.47 -1.84
CA LEU A 213 14.37 12.70 -0.91
C LEU A 213 14.42 11.20 -1.26
N ALA A 214 13.29 10.62 -1.67
CA ALA A 214 13.23 9.22 -2.11
C ALA A 214 14.07 8.99 -3.38
N MET A 215 14.00 9.88 -4.37
CA MET A 215 14.85 9.80 -5.57
C MET A 215 16.32 9.99 -5.23
N THR A 216 16.65 10.92 -4.35
CA THR A 216 18.04 11.14 -3.90
C THR A 216 18.59 9.89 -3.20
N ALA A 217 17.81 9.26 -2.31
CA ALA A 217 18.21 8.01 -1.66
C ALA A 217 18.47 6.89 -2.69
N ALA A 218 17.58 6.77 -3.70
CA ALA A 218 17.73 5.80 -4.77
C ALA A 218 18.99 6.03 -5.64
N GLU A 219 19.36 7.27 -5.90
CA GLU A 219 20.59 7.61 -6.64
C GLU A 219 21.86 7.36 -5.81
N THR A 220 21.80 7.60 -4.51
CA THR A 220 22.96 7.56 -3.60
C THR A 220 23.26 6.18 -3.02
N GLY A 221 22.62 5.13 -3.52
CA GLY A 221 23.04 3.76 -3.22
C GLY A 221 22.02 2.88 -2.48
N HIS A 222 20.79 3.37 -2.24
CA HIS A 222 19.76 2.62 -1.55
C HIS A 222 18.73 2.04 -2.53
N LEU A 223 18.19 0.85 -2.24
CA LEU A 223 17.01 0.37 -2.92
C LEU A 223 15.76 0.90 -2.19
N VAL A 224 15.00 1.76 -2.88
CA VAL A 224 13.85 2.46 -2.32
C VAL A 224 12.57 1.87 -2.88
N PHE A 225 11.69 1.46 -1.99
CA PHE A 225 10.31 1.05 -2.30
C PHE A 225 9.36 2.17 -1.91
N ALA A 226 8.42 2.52 -2.77
CA ALA A 226 7.44 3.55 -2.45
C ALA A 226 6.09 3.30 -3.12
N THR A 227 5.04 3.99 -2.65
CA THR A 227 3.72 3.92 -3.26
C THR A 227 3.23 5.26 -3.78
N LEU A 228 2.35 5.16 -4.80
CA LEU A 228 1.51 6.26 -5.30
C LEU A 228 0.11 5.71 -5.65
N HIS A 229 -0.85 6.61 -5.84
CA HIS A 229 -2.23 6.25 -6.16
C HIS A 229 -2.57 6.33 -7.66
N THR A 230 -1.57 6.27 -8.52
CA THR A 230 -1.74 6.29 -9.98
C THR A 230 -2.15 4.93 -10.53
N SER A 231 -2.83 4.91 -11.68
CA SER A 231 -3.44 3.72 -12.26
C SER A 231 -2.64 3.11 -13.42
N SER A 232 -1.50 3.67 -13.79
CA SER A 232 -0.59 3.13 -14.82
C SER A 232 0.83 3.63 -14.61
N ALA A 233 1.80 2.95 -15.22
CA ALA A 233 3.21 3.33 -15.18
C ALA A 233 3.44 4.72 -15.80
N ALA A 234 2.83 5.00 -16.95
CA ALA A 234 2.92 6.30 -17.61
C ALA A 234 2.40 7.44 -16.71
N LYS A 235 1.20 7.26 -16.14
CA LYS A 235 0.63 8.25 -15.21
C LYS A 235 1.47 8.42 -13.94
N THR A 236 2.19 7.40 -13.53
CA THR A 236 3.09 7.47 -12.38
C THR A 236 4.26 8.39 -12.67
N VAL A 237 4.89 8.24 -13.83
CA VAL A 237 5.99 9.11 -14.29
C VAL A 237 5.52 10.56 -14.39
N ASP A 238 4.40 10.80 -15.05
CA ASP A 238 3.81 12.14 -15.16
C ASP A 238 3.51 12.74 -13.78
N ARG A 239 2.91 11.97 -12.89
CA ARG A 239 2.56 12.44 -11.54
C ARG A 239 3.78 12.87 -10.74
N ILE A 240 4.88 12.11 -10.81
CA ILE A 240 6.13 12.46 -10.12
C ILE A 240 6.69 13.79 -10.67
N ILE A 241 6.72 13.95 -11.99
CA ILE A 241 7.28 15.14 -12.63
C ILE A 241 6.39 16.37 -12.39
N ASP A 242 5.08 16.18 -12.39
CA ASP A 242 4.11 17.29 -12.34
C ASP A 242 4.01 17.97 -10.96
N VAL A 243 4.44 17.34 -9.89
CA VAL A 243 4.49 18.00 -8.57
C VAL A 243 5.60 19.03 -8.47
N PHE A 244 6.58 19.01 -9.38
CA PHE A 244 7.71 19.94 -9.38
C PHE A 244 7.43 21.20 -10.18
N PRO A 245 8.03 22.34 -9.78
CA PRO A 245 7.98 23.57 -10.56
C PRO A 245 8.53 23.36 -11.98
N ALA A 246 8.02 24.12 -12.95
CA ALA A 246 8.41 23.99 -14.36
C ALA A 246 9.93 24.08 -14.59
N ALA A 247 10.61 24.95 -13.84
CA ALA A 247 12.07 25.13 -13.94
C ALA A 247 12.89 23.90 -13.50
N GLU A 248 12.29 22.99 -12.73
CA GLU A 248 12.97 21.80 -12.20
C GLU A 248 12.63 20.52 -12.96
N LYS A 249 11.60 20.53 -13.81
CA LYS A 249 11.07 19.31 -14.45
C LYS A 249 12.11 18.54 -15.26
N ASP A 250 12.99 19.22 -15.98
CA ASP A 250 14.02 18.54 -16.77
C ASP A 250 15.06 17.85 -15.89
N MET A 251 15.45 18.47 -14.78
CA MET A 251 16.32 17.86 -13.78
C MET A 251 15.64 16.64 -13.15
N VAL A 252 14.37 16.75 -12.80
CA VAL A 252 13.58 15.66 -12.20
C VAL A 252 13.45 14.49 -13.18
N ARG A 253 13.22 14.76 -14.48
CA ARG A 253 13.22 13.70 -15.51
C ARG A 253 14.56 12.98 -15.57
N ALA A 254 15.66 13.71 -15.53
CA ALA A 254 16.99 13.12 -15.52
C ALA A 254 17.19 12.24 -14.27
N MET A 255 16.89 12.75 -13.08
CA MET A 255 16.99 12.00 -11.83
C MET A 255 16.10 10.73 -11.85
N LEU A 256 14.83 10.85 -12.24
CA LEU A 256 13.92 9.73 -12.32
C LEU A 256 14.38 8.70 -13.34
N SER A 257 14.89 9.13 -14.51
CA SER A 257 15.39 8.23 -15.54
C SER A 257 16.57 7.38 -15.06
N GLU A 258 17.43 7.92 -14.20
CA GLU A 258 18.57 7.18 -13.65
C GLU A 258 18.20 6.30 -12.45
N SER A 259 17.30 6.77 -11.59
CA SER A 259 16.93 6.08 -10.35
C SER A 259 15.85 5.00 -10.54
N LEU A 260 14.96 5.12 -11.53
CA LEU A 260 13.82 4.24 -11.69
C LEU A 260 14.24 2.80 -12.06
N VAL A 261 13.90 1.84 -11.22
CA VAL A 261 14.05 0.40 -11.47
C VAL A 261 12.79 -0.18 -12.08
N ALA A 262 11.64 0.07 -11.47
CA ALA A 262 10.35 -0.43 -11.97
C ALA A 262 9.16 0.39 -11.45
N VAL A 263 8.07 0.33 -12.20
CA VAL A 263 6.72 0.70 -11.76
C VAL A 263 5.82 -0.51 -11.90
N ILE A 264 5.19 -0.89 -10.80
CA ILE A 264 4.20 -1.97 -10.72
C ILE A 264 2.85 -1.33 -10.42
N SER A 265 2.01 -1.17 -11.43
CA SER A 265 0.64 -0.69 -11.25
C SER A 265 -0.30 -1.86 -11.03
N GLN A 266 -1.05 -1.84 -9.94
CA GLN A 266 -1.82 -2.98 -9.45
C GLN A 266 -3.29 -2.66 -9.27
N THR A 267 -4.15 -3.60 -9.65
CA THR A 267 -5.58 -3.61 -9.33
C THR A 267 -5.99 -4.99 -8.85
N LEU A 268 -7.04 -5.05 -8.00
CA LEU A 268 -7.62 -6.31 -7.54
C LEU A 268 -8.91 -6.60 -8.31
N LEU A 269 -9.08 -7.86 -8.71
CA LEU A 269 -10.25 -8.39 -9.37
C LEU A 269 -10.84 -9.55 -8.56
N LYS A 270 -12.15 -9.76 -8.68
CA LYS A 270 -12.81 -10.93 -8.09
C LYS A 270 -12.41 -12.19 -8.86
N THR A 271 -12.10 -13.25 -8.12
CA THR A 271 -11.90 -14.57 -8.73
C THR A 271 -13.21 -15.11 -9.28
N LYS A 272 -13.13 -15.96 -10.31
CA LYS A 272 -14.32 -16.48 -10.99
C LYS A 272 -15.24 -17.30 -10.08
N ASP A 273 -14.68 -17.96 -9.07
CA ASP A 273 -15.41 -18.70 -8.04
C ASP A 273 -16.05 -17.79 -6.97
N GLY A 274 -15.77 -16.49 -7.01
CA GLY A 274 -16.28 -15.51 -6.04
C GLY A 274 -15.73 -15.65 -4.62
N GLN A 275 -14.74 -16.52 -4.39
CA GLN A 275 -14.21 -16.81 -3.06
C GLN A 275 -13.05 -15.90 -2.65
N GLY A 276 -12.49 -15.14 -3.59
CA GLY A 276 -11.32 -14.31 -3.30
C GLY A 276 -11.10 -13.18 -4.31
N ARG A 277 -9.90 -12.63 -4.24
CA ARG A 277 -9.42 -11.61 -5.17
C ARG A 277 -8.03 -11.99 -5.67
N VAL A 278 -7.74 -11.60 -6.90
CA VAL A 278 -6.42 -11.76 -7.53
C VAL A 278 -5.94 -10.40 -8.00
N ALA A 279 -4.62 -10.17 -7.91
CA ALA A 279 -4.00 -8.96 -8.41
C ALA A 279 -3.71 -9.08 -9.90
N ALA A 280 -4.04 -8.04 -10.66
CA ALA A 280 -3.55 -7.83 -12.01
C ALA A 280 -2.57 -6.66 -12.03
N HIS A 281 -1.49 -6.80 -12.79
CA HIS A 281 -0.37 -5.88 -12.81
C HIS A 281 -0.06 -5.38 -14.21
N GLU A 282 0.20 -4.07 -14.33
CA GLU A 282 1.05 -3.50 -15.36
C GLU A 282 2.46 -3.38 -14.77
N ILE A 283 3.47 -3.87 -15.47
CA ILE A 283 4.85 -3.88 -15.01
C ILE A 283 5.72 -3.18 -16.05
N MET A 284 6.32 -2.05 -15.65
CA MET A 284 7.31 -1.32 -16.42
C MET A 284 8.68 -1.42 -15.73
N ILE A 285 9.70 -1.80 -16.47
CA ILE A 285 11.08 -1.88 -15.99
C ILE A 285 11.90 -0.74 -16.61
N GLY A 286 12.77 -0.13 -15.80
CA GLY A 286 13.66 0.97 -16.20
C GLY A 286 14.77 0.51 -17.15
N THR A 287 14.38 0.01 -18.31
CA THR A 287 15.31 -0.31 -19.40
C THR A 287 15.91 0.96 -20.01
N PRO A 288 17.02 0.89 -20.76
CA PRO A 288 17.56 2.05 -21.47
C PRO A 288 16.52 2.76 -22.34
N ALA A 289 15.62 2.01 -23.00
CA ALA A 289 14.54 2.58 -23.81
C ALA A 289 13.55 3.38 -22.96
N ILE A 290 13.07 2.81 -21.85
CA ILE A 290 12.15 3.49 -20.91
C ILE A 290 12.81 4.74 -20.31
N ARG A 291 14.06 4.64 -19.86
CA ARG A 291 14.84 5.78 -19.33
C ARG A 291 14.96 6.91 -20.33
N ASN A 292 15.20 6.60 -21.59
CA ASN A 292 15.25 7.59 -22.65
C ASN A 292 13.90 8.28 -22.88
N LEU A 293 12.79 7.52 -22.86
CA LEU A 293 11.45 8.10 -23.00
C LEU A 293 11.12 9.06 -21.84
N ILE A 294 11.58 8.77 -20.62
CA ILE A 294 11.42 9.67 -19.46
C ILE A 294 12.20 10.97 -19.71
N ARG A 295 13.50 10.87 -20.07
CA ARG A 295 14.36 12.05 -20.31
C ARG A 295 13.79 12.96 -21.39
N GLU A 296 13.30 12.36 -22.48
CA GLU A 296 12.78 13.09 -23.64
C GLU A 296 11.31 13.54 -23.50
N ASN A 297 10.68 13.30 -22.33
CA ASN A 297 9.26 13.59 -22.11
C ASN A 297 8.31 12.91 -23.12
N LYS A 298 8.65 11.68 -23.52
CA LYS A 298 7.87 10.88 -24.48
C LYS A 298 7.05 9.81 -23.77
N VAL A 299 6.38 10.17 -22.68
CA VAL A 299 5.64 9.25 -21.81
C VAL A 299 4.56 8.46 -22.57
N ALA A 300 3.91 9.09 -23.56
CA ALA A 300 2.90 8.43 -24.39
C ALA A 300 3.42 7.19 -25.14
N GLN A 301 4.72 7.06 -25.39
CA GLN A 301 5.33 5.92 -26.07
C GLN A 301 5.69 4.76 -25.13
N MET A 302 5.58 4.96 -23.79
CA MET A 302 5.91 3.92 -22.82
C MET A 302 5.05 2.69 -22.96
N TYR A 303 3.76 2.86 -23.24
CA TYR A 303 2.83 1.72 -23.39
C TYR A 303 3.33 0.71 -24.45
N SER A 304 3.78 1.18 -25.61
CA SER A 304 4.32 0.31 -26.65
C SER A 304 5.60 -0.41 -26.21
N SER A 305 6.47 0.28 -25.47
CA SER A 305 7.69 -0.32 -24.92
C SER A 305 7.38 -1.40 -23.86
N ILE A 306 6.37 -1.17 -23.01
CA ILE A 306 5.89 -2.15 -22.04
C ILE A 306 5.31 -3.37 -22.77
N GLN A 307 4.46 -3.15 -23.78
CA GLN A 307 3.79 -4.20 -24.54
C GLN A 307 4.77 -5.14 -25.23
N THR A 308 5.88 -4.62 -25.74
CA THR A 308 6.92 -5.41 -26.45
C THR A 308 8.02 -5.93 -25.51
N GLY A 309 8.04 -5.53 -24.27
CA GLY A 309 9.08 -5.86 -23.29
C GLY A 309 8.84 -7.14 -22.48
N GLN A 310 8.00 -8.06 -22.93
CA GLN A 310 7.65 -9.28 -22.18
C GLN A 310 8.86 -10.15 -21.83
N SER A 311 9.85 -10.24 -22.72
CA SER A 311 11.09 -11.01 -22.47
C SER A 311 11.92 -10.47 -21.29
N LEU A 312 11.69 -9.21 -20.92
CA LEU A 312 12.34 -8.54 -19.78
C LEU A 312 11.48 -8.56 -18.52
N GLY A 313 10.31 -9.19 -18.56
CA GLY A 313 9.37 -9.23 -17.44
C GLY A 313 8.35 -8.08 -17.41
N MET A 314 8.33 -7.22 -18.44
CA MET A 314 7.29 -6.19 -18.58
C MET A 314 5.99 -6.78 -19.10
N GLN A 315 4.88 -6.21 -18.70
CA GLN A 315 3.55 -6.52 -19.23
C GLN A 315 2.61 -5.33 -19.10
N THR A 316 1.68 -5.20 -20.04
CA THR A 316 0.55 -4.29 -19.90
C THR A 316 -0.52 -4.90 -19.00
N LEU A 317 -1.40 -4.06 -18.47
CA LEU A 317 -2.56 -4.55 -17.71
C LEU A 317 -3.40 -5.51 -18.55
N ASP A 318 -3.67 -5.18 -19.80
CA ASP A 318 -4.50 -6.00 -20.70
C ASP A 318 -3.87 -7.36 -20.98
N GLN A 319 -2.54 -7.44 -21.16
CA GLN A 319 -1.83 -8.72 -21.29
C GLN A 319 -1.99 -9.60 -20.04
N CYS A 320 -1.88 -9.00 -18.86
CA CYS A 320 -2.11 -9.70 -17.60
C CYS A 320 -3.57 -10.20 -17.49
N LEU A 321 -4.53 -9.37 -17.84
CA LEU A 321 -5.95 -9.73 -17.82
C LEU A 321 -6.27 -10.88 -18.77
N VAL A 322 -5.70 -10.86 -19.99
CA VAL A 322 -5.86 -11.96 -20.97
C VAL A 322 -5.33 -13.27 -20.41
N ASP A 323 -4.15 -13.27 -19.76
CA ASP A 323 -3.59 -14.46 -19.13
C ASP A 323 -4.49 -14.99 -17.99
N LEU A 324 -4.98 -14.12 -17.13
CA LEU A 324 -5.88 -14.48 -16.03
C LEU A 324 -7.20 -15.08 -16.53
N VAL A 325 -7.78 -14.55 -17.60
CA VAL A 325 -8.98 -15.11 -18.24
C VAL A 325 -8.68 -16.47 -18.87
N ARG A 326 -7.57 -16.59 -19.60
CA ARG A 326 -7.13 -17.85 -20.25
C ARG A 326 -6.90 -18.95 -19.21
N ARG A 327 -6.33 -18.62 -18.07
CA ARG A 327 -6.13 -19.53 -16.93
C ARG A 327 -7.39 -19.78 -16.10
N ASN A 328 -8.53 -19.21 -16.51
CA ASN A 328 -9.81 -19.36 -15.83
C ASN A 328 -9.84 -18.83 -14.38
N VAL A 329 -8.96 -17.89 -14.04
CA VAL A 329 -8.88 -17.27 -12.70
C VAL A 329 -9.94 -16.21 -12.52
N ILE A 330 -10.19 -15.40 -13.57
CA ILE A 330 -11.22 -14.36 -13.60
C ILE A 330 -12.16 -14.56 -14.79
N SER A 331 -13.35 -13.95 -14.75
CA SER A 331 -14.25 -13.94 -15.90
C SER A 331 -13.85 -12.88 -16.94
N ALA A 332 -14.25 -13.04 -18.20
CA ALA A 332 -14.06 -12.02 -19.22
C ALA A 332 -14.78 -10.71 -18.88
N ALA A 333 -15.94 -10.78 -18.23
CA ALA A 333 -16.69 -9.60 -17.78
C ALA A 333 -15.91 -8.81 -16.71
N GLU A 334 -15.29 -9.50 -15.72
CA GLU A 334 -14.46 -8.86 -14.71
C GLU A 334 -13.21 -8.21 -15.35
N ALA A 335 -12.55 -8.90 -16.29
CA ALA A 335 -11.41 -8.35 -17.03
C ALA A 335 -11.79 -7.09 -17.80
N ARG A 336 -12.92 -7.12 -18.52
CA ARG A 336 -13.43 -5.99 -19.31
C ARG A 336 -13.66 -4.73 -18.50
N MET A 337 -14.11 -4.86 -17.25
CA MET A 337 -14.32 -3.69 -16.37
C MET A 337 -13.02 -2.92 -16.09
N ARG A 338 -11.87 -3.59 -16.13
CA ARG A 338 -10.55 -3.01 -15.80
C ARG A 338 -9.67 -2.77 -17.02
N ALA A 339 -9.96 -3.42 -18.14
CA ALA A 339 -9.16 -3.34 -19.37
C ALA A 339 -9.09 -1.91 -19.93
N VAL A 340 -7.93 -1.59 -20.48
CA VAL A 340 -7.72 -0.38 -21.29
C VAL A 340 -8.46 -0.54 -22.62
N ASN A 341 -8.24 -1.67 -23.30
CA ASN A 341 -9.00 -2.05 -24.51
C ASN A 341 -10.08 -3.08 -24.15
N LYS A 342 -11.30 -2.60 -23.97
CA LYS A 342 -12.44 -3.41 -23.56
C LYS A 342 -12.89 -4.40 -24.66
N GLU A 343 -12.60 -4.13 -25.91
CA GLU A 343 -13.00 -4.97 -27.07
C GLU A 343 -12.28 -6.33 -27.06
N THR A 344 -11.08 -6.38 -26.48
CA THR A 344 -10.30 -7.61 -26.31
C THR A 344 -11.06 -8.72 -25.56
N PHE A 345 -12.01 -8.36 -24.72
CA PHE A 345 -12.76 -9.31 -23.87
C PHE A 345 -14.21 -9.54 -24.32
N GLY A 346 -14.54 -9.19 -25.57
CA GLY A 346 -15.85 -9.42 -26.18
C GLY A 346 -16.96 -8.46 -25.71
N ALA A 347 -18.13 -8.53 -26.34
CA ALA A 347 -19.34 -7.89 -25.84
C ALA A 347 -19.84 -8.68 -24.61
N ALA A 348 -20.32 -7.98 -23.60
CA ALA A 348 -20.92 -8.58 -22.40
C ALA A 348 -22.25 -9.26 -22.77
#